data_4f45228cdcc699a6a7fc72a5b3abfa6c
#
_entry.id   4f45228cdcc699a6a7fc72a5b3abfa6c
#
_cell.length_a   1.000
_cell.length_b   1.000
_cell.length_c   1.000
_cell.angle_alpha   90.00
_cell.angle_beta   90.00
_cell.angle_gamma   90.00
#
_symmetry.space_group_name_H-M   'P 1'
#
loop_
_entity.id
_entity.type
_entity.pdbx_description
1 polymer ?
#
loop_
_entity_poly.entity_id
_entity_poly.type
_entity_poly.pdbx_seq_one_letter_code
_entity_poly.pdbx_strand_id
1 'polypeptide(L)'
;RLAEPTPGVLTVVWHSVVWQYVSPADRAEGRAILADAVSRATPGAPLALLVYEPRRTHTGYEFSLLLKTWPAGVSLRLGSGGGHGIPFTWEQQAWD
;
A
#
# COMPACT_ATOMS: atom_id res chain seq x y z
N ARG A 1 -7.98 3.61 13.06
CA ARG A 1 -9.02 2.67 12.66
C ARG A 1 -9.54 3.01 11.28
N LEU A 2 -9.70 2.00 10.44
CA LEU A 2 -10.27 2.18 9.11
C LEU A 2 -11.79 2.35 9.20
N ALA A 3 -12.33 3.21 8.31
CA ALA A 3 -13.76 3.45 8.23
C ALA A 3 -14.50 2.21 7.71
N GLU A 4 -15.78 2.12 8.06
CA GLU A 4 -16.65 1.11 7.48
C GLU A 4 -16.79 1.34 5.96
N PRO A 5 -16.89 0.26 5.15
CA PRO A 5 -17.12 0.41 3.73
C PRO A 5 -18.41 1.17 3.45
N THR A 6 -18.35 2.13 2.53
CA THR A 6 -19.50 2.92 2.12
C THR A 6 -19.78 2.65 0.65
N PRO A 7 -20.98 2.19 0.28
CA PRO A 7 -21.31 1.94 -1.13
C PRO A 7 -21.03 3.15 -2.01
N GLY A 8 -20.39 2.92 -3.16
CA GLY A 8 -20.03 3.95 -4.10
C GLY A 8 -18.79 4.75 -3.73
N VAL A 9 -18.10 4.40 -2.64
CA VAL A 9 -16.90 5.10 -2.17
C VAL A 9 -15.69 4.15 -2.16
N LEU A 10 -14.59 4.59 -2.78
CA LEU A 10 -13.30 3.92 -2.68
C LEU A 10 -12.59 4.38 -1.41
N THR A 11 -12.24 3.46 -0.55
CA THR A 11 -11.43 3.75 0.63
C THR A 11 -9.97 3.51 0.28
N VAL A 12 -9.11 4.51 0.53
CA VAL A 12 -7.67 4.40 0.26
C VAL A 12 -6.90 4.46 1.57
N VAL A 13 -6.07 3.46 1.79
CA VAL A 13 -5.10 3.45 2.88
C VAL A 13 -3.75 3.84 2.30
N TRP A 14 -3.13 4.85 2.87
CA TRP A 14 -1.84 5.36 2.41
C TRP A 14 -0.81 5.31 3.53
N HIS A 15 0.38 4.80 3.25
CA HIS A 15 1.52 5.03 4.12
C HIS A 15 2.84 5.12 3.33
N SER A 16 3.80 5.83 3.90
CA SER A 16 5.08 6.11 3.29
C SER A 16 6.15 6.06 4.37
N VAL A 17 7.27 5.42 4.11
CA VAL A 17 8.50 5.31 4.92
C VAL A 17 8.37 5.17 6.44
N VAL A 18 7.17 5.13 6.98
CA VAL A 18 6.96 5.03 8.43
C VAL A 18 6.89 3.59 8.92
N TRP A 19 6.57 2.64 8.02
CA TRP A 19 6.35 1.25 8.41
C TRP A 19 7.58 0.63 9.08
N GLN A 20 8.78 0.97 8.61
CA GLN A 20 10.02 0.45 9.16
C GLN A 20 10.32 0.92 10.59
N TYR A 21 9.68 2.01 11.02
CA TYR A 21 9.84 2.57 12.37
C TYR A 21 8.76 2.09 13.34
N VAL A 22 7.81 1.32 12.85
CA VAL A 22 6.70 0.81 13.67
C VAL A 22 7.16 -0.46 14.38
N SER A 23 6.80 -0.61 15.65
CA SER A 23 7.16 -1.80 16.43
C SER A 23 6.51 -3.06 15.84
N PRO A 24 7.12 -4.26 16.06
CA PRO A 24 6.51 -5.51 15.60
C PRO A 24 5.06 -5.71 16.07
N ALA A 25 4.75 -5.33 17.31
CA ALA A 25 3.39 -5.42 17.83
C ALA A 25 2.43 -4.51 17.09
N ASP A 26 2.83 -3.27 16.85
CA ASP A 26 1.99 -2.31 16.12
C ASP A 26 1.84 -2.69 14.65
N ARG A 27 2.87 -3.30 14.05
CA ARG A 27 2.77 -3.83 12.69
C ARG A 27 1.74 -4.95 12.61
N ALA A 28 1.73 -5.85 13.59
CA ALA A 28 0.78 -6.95 13.63
C ALA A 28 -0.65 -6.42 13.77
N GLU A 29 -0.85 -5.42 14.62
CA GLU A 29 -2.15 -4.78 14.79
C GLU A 29 -2.59 -4.08 13.50
N GLY A 30 -1.70 -3.35 12.85
CA GLY A 30 -1.98 -2.70 11.58
C GLY A 30 -2.36 -3.69 10.49
N ARG A 31 -1.65 -4.82 10.40
CA ARG A 31 -1.99 -5.88 9.44
C ARG A 31 -3.34 -6.50 9.73
N ALA A 32 -3.69 -6.67 11.01
CA ALA A 32 -4.99 -7.22 11.39
C ALA A 32 -6.13 -6.27 11.01
N ILE A 33 -5.95 -4.97 11.24
CA ILE A 33 -6.92 -3.93 10.86
C ILE A 33 -7.11 -3.93 9.35
N LEU A 34 -6.01 -3.99 8.58
CA LEU A 34 -6.08 -4.03 7.13
C LEU A 34 -6.76 -5.30 6.63
N ALA A 35 -6.43 -6.46 7.20
CA ALA A 35 -7.04 -7.73 6.82
C ALA A 35 -8.56 -7.72 7.06
N ASP A 36 -8.99 -7.13 8.18
CA ASP A 36 -10.42 -6.97 8.46
C ASP A 36 -11.09 -6.07 7.41
N ALA A 37 -10.47 -4.95 7.08
CA ALA A 37 -10.99 -4.04 6.06
C ALA A 37 -11.05 -4.71 4.68
N VAL A 38 -10.02 -5.50 4.32
CA VAL A 38 -9.99 -6.27 3.07
C VAL A 38 -11.17 -7.25 3.00
N SER A 39 -11.47 -7.92 4.12
CA SER A 39 -12.57 -8.90 4.17
C SER A 39 -13.94 -8.25 3.94
N ARG A 40 -14.05 -6.94 4.16
CA ARG A 40 -15.29 -6.19 4.00
C ARG A 40 -15.39 -5.44 2.68
N ALA A 41 -14.33 -5.43 1.88
CA ALA A 41 -14.33 -4.76 0.58
C ALA A 41 -15.25 -5.47 -0.40
N THR A 42 -15.98 -4.70 -1.19
CA THR A 42 -16.89 -5.20 -2.22
C THR A 42 -16.68 -4.41 -3.52
N PRO A 43 -17.16 -4.92 -4.67
CA PRO A 43 -17.07 -4.14 -5.91
C PRO A 43 -17.72 -2.76 -5.82
N GLY A 44 -18.79 -2.63 -5.01
CA GLY A 44 -19.45 -1.34 -4.79
C GLY A 44 -18.80 -0.47 -3.72
N ALA A 45 -17.90 -1.03 -2.92
CA ALA A 45 -17.18 -0.32 -1.87
C ALA A 45 -15.75 -0.85 -1.79
N PRO A 46 -14.92 -0.59 -2.82
CA PRO A 46 -13.58 -1.15 -2.90
C PRO A 46 -12.60 -0.52 -1.92
N LEU A 47 -11.52 -1.25 -1.65
CA LEU A 47 -10.41 -0.80 -0.81
C LEU A 47 -9.13 -0.78 -1.64
N ALA A 48 -8.32 0.26 -1.47
CA ALA A 48 -6.99 0.34 -2.06
C ALA A 48 -5.94 0.60 -0.99
N LEU A 49 -4.79 -0.01 -1.14
CA LEU A 49 -3.60 0.25 -0.34
C LEU A 49 -2.55 0.87 -1.24
N LEU A 50 -2.06 2.03 -0.88
CA LEU A 50 -1.01 2.73 -1.60
C LEU A 50 0.17 2.93 -0.66
N VAL A 51 1.35 2.42 -1.05
CA VAL A 51 2.51 2.33 -0.17
C VAL A 51 3.75 2.85 -0.88
N TYR A 52 4.53 3.68 -0.21
CA TYR A 52 5.83 4.13 -0.69
C TYR A 52 6.88 3.72 0.34
N GLU A 53 7.56 2.59 0.10
CA GLU A 53 8.46 1.99 1.07
C GLU A 53 9.79 1.56 0.44
N PRO A 54 10.85 1.46 1.26
CA PRO A 54 12.15 1.04 0.76
C PRO A 54 12.16 -0.41 0.32
N ARG A 55 12.90 -0.68 -0.75
CA ARG A 55 13.14 -2.00 -1.29
C ARG A 55 14.63 -2.15 -1.53
N ARG A 56 15.20 -3.28 -1.11
CA ARG A 56 16.62 -3.55 -1.34
C ARG A 56 16.88 -3.85 -2.81
N THR A 57 17.93 -3.25 -3.36
CA THR A 57 18.40 -3.49 -4.73
C THR A 57 19.88 -3.91 -4.69
N HIS A 58 20.47 -4.21 -5.86
CA HIS A 58 21.89 -4.54 -5.96
C HIS A 58 22.80 -3.40 -5.53
N THR A 59 22.34 -2.16 -5.66
CA THR A 59 23.15 -0.96 -5.38
C THR A 59 22.75 -0.26 -4.10
N GLY A 60 21.87 -0.86 -3.28
CA GLY A 60 21.41 -0.25 -2.03
C GLY A 60 19.90 -0.34 -1.87
N TYR A 61 19.25 0.79 -1.66
CA TYR A 61 17.81 0.86 -1.48
C TYR A 61 17.17 1.74 -2.54
N GLU A 62 16.02 1.32 -2.97
CA GLU A 62 15.14 2.07 -3.85
C GLU A 62 13.77 2.11 -3.18
N PHE A 63 13.08 3.26 -3.25
CA PHE A 63 11.71 3.35 -2.77
C PHE A 63 10.76 3.04 -3.91
N SER A 64 9.82 2.15 -3.65
CA SER A 64 8.83 1.75 -4.65
C SER A 64 7.43 2.20 -4.22
N LEU A 65 6.67 2.71 -5.18
CA LEU A 65 5.26 3.04 -5.01
C LEU A 65 4.44 1.83 -5.44
N LEU A 66 3.73 1.24 -4.50
CA LEU A 66 2.98 0.01 -4.70
C LEU A 66 1.50 0.25 -4.49
N LEU A 67 0.68 -0.37 -5.32
CA LEU A 67 -0.77 -0.31 -5.23
C LEU A 67 -1.36 -1.70 -5.17
N LYS A 68 -2.24 -1.93 -4.21
CA LYS A 68 -3.07 -3.13 -4.15
C LYS A 68 -4.53 -2.71 -3.99
N THR A 69 -5.43 -3.44 -4.64
CA THR A 69 -6.86 -3.19 -4.53
C THR A 69 -7.63 -4.45 -4.23
N TRP A 70 -8.75 -4.30 -3.56
CA TRP A 70 -9.66 -5.40 -3.23
C TRP A 70 -11.11 -4.95 -3.47
N PRO A 71 -12.00 -5.84 -3.89
CA PRO A 71 -11.83 -7.28 -4.07
C PRO A 71 -11.22 -7.68 -5.41
N ALA A 72 -10.90 -6.74 -6.31
CA ALA A 72 -10.39 -7.05 -7.65
C ALA A 72 -9.04 -7.79 -7.62
N GLY A 73 -8.24 -7.60 -6.57
CA GLY A 73 -6.97 -8.29 -6.43
C GLY A 73 -5.86 -7.74 -7.31
N VAL A 74 -5.95 -6.47 -7.71
CA VAL A 74 -4.90 -5.83 -8.50
C VAL A 74 -3.69 -5.54 -7.61
N SER A 75 -2.50 -5.80 -8.15
CA SER A 75 -1.25 -5.56 -7.46
C SER A 75 -0.24 -4.99 -8.46
N LEU A 76 0.12 -3.72 -8.29
CA LEU A 76 0.96 -2.99 -9.23
C LEU A 76 2.10 -2.26 -8.53
N ARG A 77 3.25 -2.22 -9.20
CA ARG A 77 4.32 -1.28 -8.87
C ARG A 77 4.19 -0.12 -9.84
N LEU A 78 3.94 1.07 -9.32
CA LEU A 78 3.68 2.24 -10.15
C LEU A 78 4.95 3.01 -10.51
N GLY A 79 6.01 2.85 -9.74
CA GLY A 79 7.25 3.54 -9.99
C GLY A 79 8.21 3.46 -8.83
N SER A 80 9.31 4.19 -8.93
CA SER A 80 10.35 4.19 -7.91
C SER A 80 11.02 5.54 -7.80
N GLY A 81 11.68 5.79 -6.67
CA GLY A 81 12.38 7.05 -6.44
C GLY A 81 13.21 7.04 -5.19
N GLY A 82 13.64 8.21 -4.77
CA GLY A 82 14.39 8.41 -3.54
C GLY A 82 13.49 8.49 -2.31
N GLY A 83 14.12 8.56 -1.13
CA GLY A 83 13.41 8.56 0.15
C GLY A 83 12.42 9.69 0.34
N HIS A 84 12.60 10.80 -0.35
CA HIS A 84 11.69 11.95 -0.31
C HIS A 84 10.79 12.03 -1.55
N GLY A 85 10.79 11.00 -2.39
CA GLY A 85 10.00 10.99 -3.61
C GLY A 85 10.59 11.76 -4.77
N ILE A 86 11.80 12.30 -4.63
CA ILE A 86 12.49 13.06 -5.67
C ILE A 86 13.93 12.55 -5.81
N PRO A 87 14.39 12.17 -7.01
CA PRO A 87 13.61 12.02 -8.25
C PRO A 87 12.67 10.81 -8.20
N PHE A 88 11.65 10.82 -9.02
CA PHE A 88 10.70 9.72 -9.11
C PHE A 88 10.46 9.33 -10.57
N THR A 89 10.47 8.02 -10.84
CA THR A 89 10.22 7.47 -12.16
C THR A 89 8.94 6.64 -12.16
N TRP A 90 8.00 6.98 -13.02
CA TRP A 90 6.79 6.20 -13.21
C TRP A 90 7.08 5.02 -14.14
N GLU A 91 6.76 3.83 -13.67
CA GLU A 91 7.00 2.61 -14.41
C GLU A 91 6.03 1.54 -13.90
N GLN A 92 4.85 1.52 -14.50
CA GLN A 92 3.80 0.59 -14.07
C GLN A 92 4.11 -0.82 -14.50
N GLN A 93 4.06 -1.75 -13.56
CA GLN A 93 4.23 -3.17 -13.84
C GLN A 93 3.51 -4.01 -12.78
N ALA A 94 3.18 -5.25 -13.13
CA ALA A 94 2.60 -6.17 -12.16
C ALA A 94 3.59 -6.41 -11.02
N TRP A 95 3.07 -6.52 -9.83
CA TRP A 95 3.85 -6.79 -8.64
C TRP A 95 3.32 -8.02 -7.94
N ASP A 96 4.21 -8.98 -7.76
CA ASP A 96 3.91 -10.23 -7.07
C ASP A 96 4.37 -10.20 -5.63
#